data_6ad64291963167862cc69f0e2f783b43
#
_entry.id   6ad64291963167862cc69f0e2f783b43
#
_cell.length_a   1.000
_cell.length_b   1.000
_cell.length_c   1.000
_cell.angle_alpha   90.00
_cell.angle_beta   90.00
_cell.angle_gamma   90.00
#
_symmetry.space_group_name_H-M   'P 1'
#
loop_
_entity.id
_entity.type
_entity.pdbx_description
1 polymer ?
#
loop_
_entity_poly.entity_id
_entity_poly.type
_entity_poly.pdbx_seq_one_letter_code
_entity_poly.pdbx_strand_id
1 'polypeptide(L)'
;MYLNLNYDQNKSNHYIFEQIKTAFATDPNMAATIHGQRKIFQGCYGRRTALFPSKKCGGAIPTESRLELAHAICLERYSSVINYRSQALKIKLSHDQYCYPDFLIQTIDGCYEVHEVKPSIASLALDEYVRFDRLASLLSSVGITFKLIDQTELPTEKHLQQLLYWYQRGNRFDWSKFEIEYALDHLKTYRPESPLQVYKELQSIGFKQELGDYLFF
;
A
#
# COMPACT_ATOMS: atom_id res chain seq x y z
N MET A 1 9.52 -41.10 -1.74
CA MET A 1 8.94 -40.08 -0.88
C MET A 1 9.24 -38.63 -1.36
N TYR A 2 10.25 -38.39 -2.21
CA TYR A 2 10.64 -37.07 -2.73
C TYR A 2 9.77 -36.52 -3.88
N LEU A 3 9.03 -37.36 -4.60
CA LEU A 3 8.21 -36.91 -5.74
C LEU A 3 6.90 -36.21 -5.35
N ASN A 4 6.36 -36.45 -4.16
CA ASN A 4 5.12 -35.82 -3.70
C ASN A 4 5.34 -34.39 -3.20
N LEU A 5 6.51 -34.07 -2.65
CA LEU A 5 6.83 -32.73 -2.16
C LEU A 5 6.92 -31.70 -3.31
N ASN A 6 7.53 -32.09 -4.43
CA ASN A 6 7.64 -31.20 -5.61
C ASN A 6 6.29 -30.99 -6.32
N TYR A 7 5.39 -31.97 -6.30
CA TYR A 7 4.09 -31.85 -6.94
C TYR A 7 3.15 -30.91 -6.17
N ASP A 8 3.16 -30.98 -4.83
CA ASP A 8 2.38 -30.08 -3.96
C ASP A 8 2.93 -28.63 -4.00
N GLN A 9 4.23 -28.48 -4.09
CA GLN A 9 4.87 -27.15 -4.19
C GLN A 9 4.55 -26.46 -5.52
N ASN A 10 4.60 -27.17 -6.64
CA ASN A 10 4.21 -26.63 -7.95
C ASN A 10 2.74 -26.21 -8.01
N LYS A 11 1.83 -26.96 -7.39
CA LYS A 11 0.41 -26.57 -7.28
C LYS A 11 0.23 -25.33 -6.40
N SER A 12 0.94 -25.25 -5.29
CA SER A 12 0.89 -24.09 -4.39
C SER A 12 1.39 -22.83 -5.07
N ASN A 13 2.49 -22.94 -5.82
CA ASN A 13 3.08 -21.84 -6.57
C ASN A 13 2.13 -21.31 -7.66
N HIS A 14 1.57 -22.22 -8.45
CA HIS A 14 0.58 -21.85 -9.48
C HIS A 14 -0.63 -21.14 -8.85
N TYR A 15 -1.11 -21.62 -7.70
CA TYR A 15 -2.24 -21.02 -7.00
C TYR A 15 -1.98 -19.59 -6.50
N ILE A 16 -0.75 -19.27 -6.05
CA ILE A 16 -0.37 -17.92 -5.65
C ILE A 16 -0.39 -16.97 -6.85
N PHE A 17 0.21 -17.37 -7.98
CA PHE A 17 0.24 -16.52 -9.17
C PHE A 17 -1.15 -16.28 -9.77
N GLU A 18 -2.05 -17.27 -9.75
CA GLU A 18 -3.45 -17.08 -10.18
C GLU A 18 -4.20 -16.09 -9.27
N GLN A 19 -3.95 -16.10 -7.97
CA GLN A 19 -4.51 -15.09 -7.06
C GLN A 19 -3.96 -13.69 -7.36
N ILE A 20 -2.66 -13.55 -7.61
CA ILE A 20 -2.02 -12.27 -7.98
C ILE A 20 -2.64 -11.74 -9.28
N LYS A 21 -2.72 -12.57 -10.31
CA LYS A 21 -3.34 -12.22 -11.58
C LYS A 21 -4.78 -11.77 -11.40
N THR A 22 -5.56 -12.51 -10.63
CA THR A 22 -6.96 -12.17 -10.32
C THR A 22 -7.05 -10.85 -9.56
N ALA A 23 -6.17 -10.62 -8.57
CA ALA A 23 -6.18 -9.40 -7.76
C ALA A 23 -5.95 -8.12 -8.58
N PHE A 24 -5.14 -8.20 -9.62
CA PHE A 24 -4.83 -7.06 -10.50
C PHE A 24 -5.62 -7.05 -11.81
N ALA A 25 -6.48 -8.05 -12.06
CA ALA A 25 -7.28 -8.11 -13.29
C ALA A 25 -8.35 -7.01 -13.37
N THR A 26 -8.82 -6.51 -12.23
CA THR A 26 -9.84 -5.46 -12.13
C THR A 26 -9.45 -4.42 -11.09
N ASP A 27 -9.76 -3.16 -11.38
CA ASP A 27 -9.56 -2.10 -10.40
C ASP A 27 -10.57 -2.21 -9.24
N PRO A 28 -10.19 -1.79 -8.02
CA PRO A 28 -11.11 -1.71 -6.89
C PRO A 28 -12.25 -0.73 -7.22
N ASN A 29 -13.49 -1.11 -6.94
CA ASN A 29 -14.58 -0.17 -7.13
C ASN A 29 -14.73 0.76 -5.91
N MET A 30 -15.34 1.95 -6.15
CA MET A 30 -15.57 2.95 -5.10
C MET A 30 -16.71 2.57 -4.13
N ALA A 31 -17.48 1.52 -4.44
CA ALA A 31 -18.64 1.09 -3.63
C ALA A 31 -18.28 0.07 -2.54
N ALA A 32 -17.00 0.00 -2.14
CA ALA A 32 -16.52 -0.89 -1.08
C ALA A 32 -16.68 -2.39 -1.37
N THR A 33 -16.77 -2.77 -2.62
CA THR A 33 -16.69 -4.17 -2.99
C THR A 33 -15.29 -4.66 -2.75
N ILE A 34 -15.18 -5.72 -2.01
CA ILE A 34 -13.96 -6.27 -1.47
C ILE A 34 -13.18 -6.91 -2.59
N HIS A 35 -11.97 -6.44 -2.79
CA HIS A 35 -11.02 -7.00 -3.75
C HIS A 35 -10.00 -7.90 -3.07
N GLY A 36 -10.38 -8.59 -2.01
CA GLY A 36 -9.49 -9.51 -1.28
C GLY A 36 -10.08 -10.91 -1.16
N GLN A 37 -9.23 -11.85 -0.83
CA GLN A 37 -9.64 -13.23 -0.50
C GLN A 37 -10.40 -13.30 0.84
N ARG A 38 -10.27 -12.25 1.66
CA ARG A 38 -10.99 -12.12 2.92
C ARG A 38 -11.87 -10.86 2.91
N LYS A 39 -13.12 -11.04 3.32
CA LYS A 39 -14.08 -9.93 3.45
C LYS A 39 -13.74 -9.04 4.64
N ILE A 40 -13.49 -7.75 4.39
CA ILE A 40 -13.32 -6.73 5.41
C ILE A 40 -14.69 -6.13 5.73
N PHE A 41 -15.17 -6.33 6.95
CA PHE A 41 -16.43 -5.74 7.42
C PHE A 41 -16.16 -4.36 8.01
N GLN A 42 -16.79 -3.35 7.43
CA GLN A 42 -16.76 -2.00 7.97
C GLN A 42 -17.70 -1.86 9.16
N GLY A 43 -17.34 -0.99 10.12
CA GLY A 43 -18.17 -0.69 11.27
C GLY A 43 -18.20 -1.78 12.35
N CYS A 44 -17.27 -2.74 12.35
CA CYS A 44 -17.15 -3.68 13.45
C CYS A 44 -16.67 -2.99 14.73
N TYR A 45 -17.34 -3.30 15.86
CA TYR A 45 -16.96 -2.77 17.17
C TYR A 45 -15.48 -3.09 17.48
N GLY A 46 -14.72 -2.06 17.89
CA GLY A 46 -13.30 -2.19 18.23
C GLY A 46 -12.31 -2.17 17.07
N ARG A 47 -12.76 -2.10 15.80
CA ARG A 47 -11.88 -1.97 14.63
C ARG A 47 -12.13 -0.64 13.91
N ARG A 48 -11.07 0.12 13.67
CA ARG A 48 -11.13 1.35 12.88
C ARG A 48 -10.85 1.02 11.41
N THR A 49 -11.86 0.47 10.74
CA THR A 49 -11.80 0.23 9.30
C THR A 49 -11.94 1.53 8.53
N ALA A 50 -11.21 1.66 7.42
CA ALA A 50 -11.32 2.78 6.50
C ALA A 50 -11.38 2.29 5.04
N LEU A 51 -11.96 3.12 4.17
CA LEU A 51 -11.83 3.01 2.73
C LEU A 51 -10.88 4.11 2.27
N PHE A 52 -9.72 3.73 1.80
CA PHE A 52 -8.72 4.66 1.31
C PHE A 52 -8.86 4.81 -0.22
N PRO A 53 -9.21 6.00 -0.74
CA PRO A 53 -9.29 6.23 -2.18
C PRO A 53 -7.87 6.29 -2.75
N SER A 54 -7.43 5.23 -3.40
CA SER A 54 -6.10 5.12 -3.98
C SER A 54 -6.11 5.53 -5.46
N LYS A 55 -5.24 6.47 -5.82
CA LYS A 55 -5.05 6.89 -7.21
C LYS A 55 -4.26 5.85 -8.00
N LYS A 56 -3.25 5.22 -7.38
CA LYS A 56 -2.49 4.13 -8.00
C LYS A 56 -3.33 2.90 -8.31
N CYS A 57 -4.31 2.61 -7.45
CA CYS A 57 -5.16 1.44 -7.62
C CYS A 57 -6.42 1.70 -8.45
N GLY A 58 -6.74 2.97 -8.76
CA GLY A 58 -7.94 3.35 -9.49
C GLY A 58 -9.24 3.18 -8.70
N GLY A 59 -9.21 3.04 -7.37
CA GLY A 59 -10.40 2.81 -6.56
C GLY A 59 -10.16 2.84 -5.05
N ALA A 60 -11.11 2.35 -4.27
CA ALA A 60 -11.02 2.36 -2.81
C ALA A 60 -10.39 1.08 -2.26
N ILE A 61 -9.35 1.22 -1.47
CA ILE A 61 -8.65 0.15 -0.77
C ILE A 61 -9.16 0.07 0.68
N PRO A 62 -9.77 -1.04 1.09
CA PRO A 62 -10.20 -1.22 2.47
C PRO A 62 -8.99 -1.50 3.37
N THR A 63 -8.97 -0.89 4.56
CA THR A 63 -7.98 -1.13 5.61
C THR A 63 -8.69 -1.48 6.92
N GLU A 64 -8.16 -2.43 7.69
CA GLU A 64 -8.75 -2.89 8.96
C GLU A 64 -8.21 -2.15 10.18
N SER A 65 -7.13 -1.41 10.01
CA SER A 65 -6.46 -0.69 11.09
C SER A 65 -5.94 0.68 10.64
N ARG A 66 -5.61 1.51 11.63
CA ARG A 66 -4.97 2.81 11.42
C ARG A 66 -3.55 2.66 10.89
N LEU A 67 -2.84 1.59 11.27
CA LEU A 67 -1.49 1.30 10.76
C LEU A 67 -1.53 0.87 9.29
N GLU A 68 -2.50 0.05 8.90
CA GLU A 68 -2.70 -0.28 7.48
C GLU A 68 -3.02 0.96 6.65
N LEU A 69 -3.85 1.90 7.15
CA LEU A 69 -4.10 3.17 6.47
C LEU A 69 -2.80 4.00 6.34
N ALA A 70 -1.99 4.03 7.40
CA ALA A 70 -0.68 4.70 7.36
C ALA A 70 0.27 4.05 6.36
N HIS A 71 0.23 2.73 6.23
CA HIS A 71 1.02 2.03 5.22
C HIS A 71 0.49 2.28 3.80
N ALA A 72 -0.83 2.27 3.59
CA ALA A 72 -1.43 2.56 2.29
C ALA A 72 -1.03 3.96 1.77
N ILE A 73 -1.00 4.99 2.63
CA ILE A 73 -0.55 6.33 2.23
C ILE A 73 0.95 6.36 1.90
N CYS A 74 1.78 5.52 2.56
CA CYS A 74 3.18 5.36 2.18
C CYS A 74 3.33 4.70 0.81
N LEU A 75 2.52 3.69 0.49
CA LEU A 75 2.51 3.04 -0.82
C LEU A 75 2.13 4.01 -1.95
N GLU A 76 1.22 4.96 -1.70
CA GLU A 76 0.92 6.03 -2.66
C GLU A 76 2.13 6.92 -2.95
N ARG A 77 2.97 7.19 -1.95
CA ARG A 77 4.17 8.05 -2.09
C ARG A 77 5.34 7.34 -2.76
N TYR A 78 5.50 6.03 -2.59
CA TYR A 78 6.65 5.31 -3.13
C TYR A 78 6.57 5.22 -4.65
N SER A 79 7.50 5.90 -5.35
CA SER A 79 7.57 5.89 -6.83
C SER A 79 7.82 4.49 -7.41
N SER A 80 8.42 3.59 -6.64
CA SER A 80 8.63 2.19 -7.03
C SER A 80 7.34 1.36 -7.04
N VAL A 81 6.29 1.80 -6.34
CA VAL A 81 5.00 1.10 -6.27
C VAL A 81 4.08 1.61 -7.37
N ILE A 82 3.62 0.73 -8.25
CA ILE A 82 2.67 1.07 -9.32
C ILE A 82 1.23 0.71 -8.97
N ASN A 83 1.03 -0.37 -8.21
CA ASN A 83 -0.30 -0.84 -7.81
C ASN A 83 -0.22 -1.67 -6.52
N TYR A 84 -1.31 -1.77 -5.77
CA TYR A 84 -1.40 -2.64 -4.60
C TYR A 84 -2.84 -3.03 -4.29
N ARG A 85 -3.00 -4.10 -3.51
CA ARG A 85 -4.31 -4.61 -3.04
C ARG A 85 -4.21 -5.00 -1.58
N SER A 86 -5.26 -4.76 -0.81
CA SER A 86 -5.34 -5.27 0.57
C SER A 86 -5.92 -6.68 0.60
N GLN A 87 -5.35 -7.54 1.45
CA GLN A 87 -5.79 -8.91 1.76
C GLN A 87 -6.12 -9.76 0.51
N ALA A 88 -5.34 -9.56 -0.55
CA ALA A 88 -5.57 -10.16 -1.85
C ALA A 88 -5.15 -11.64 -1.95
N LEU A 89 -4.37 -12.12 -0.99
CA LEU A 89 -3.85 -13.48 -1.01
C LEU A 89 -4.41 -14.31 0.15
N LYS A 90 -4.72 -15.56 -0.14
CA LYS A 90 -4.99 -16.62 0.82
C LYS A 90 -3.90 -17.67 0.69
N ILE A 91 -2.96 -17.72 1.60
CA ILE A 91 -1.79 -18.57 1.54
C ILE A 91 -1.92 -19.69 2.56
N LYS A 92 -1.81 -20.93 2.11
CA LYS A 92 -1.85 -22.12 2.97
C LYS A 92 -0.46 -22.37 3.53
N LEU A 93 -0.30 -22.28 4.85
CA LEU A 93 0.97 -22.49 5.55
C LEU A 93 1.12 -23.94 6.07
N SER A 94 -0.01 -24.60 6.40
CA SER A 94 -0.06 -25.99 6.81
C SER A 94 -1.43 -26.60 6.48
N HIS A 95 -1.70 -27.85 6.89
CA HIS A 95 -2.95 -28.55 6.57
C HIS A 95 -4.19 -27.70 6.92
N ASP A 96 -4.21 -27.06 8.09
CA ASP A 96 -5.37 -26.30 8.61
C ASP A 96 -5.09 -24.81 8.86
N GLN A 97 -3.93 -24.30 8.43
CA GLN A 97 -3.52 -22.93 8.68
C GLN A 97 -3.40 -22.12 7.40
N TYR A 98 -4.15 -21.04 7.32
CA TYR A 98 -4.09 -20.04 6.24
C TYR A 98 -3.60 -18.70 6.76
N CYS A 99 -2.90 -17.95 5.90
CA CYS A 99 -2.51 -16.56 6.13
C CYS A 99 -3.15 -15.68 5.06
N TYR A 100 -3.58 -14.46 5.48
CA TYR A 100 -4.11 -13.42 4.61
C TYR A 100 -3.28 -12.17 4.86
N PRO A 101 -2.17 -11.99 4.13
CA PRO A 101 -1.31 -10.82 4.30
C PRO A 101 -2.06 -9.52 4.03
N ASP A 102 -1.65 -8.44 4.70
CA ASP A 102 -2.35 -7.16 4.64
C ASP A 102 -2.27 -6.54 3.25
N PHE A 103 -1.11 -6.58 2.58
CA PHE A 103 -0.93 -5.97 1.26
C PHE A 103 -0.18 -6.87 0.29
N LEU A 104 -0.67 -6.89 -0.94
CA LEU A 104 0.02 -7.36 -2.14
C LEU A 104 0.37 -6.14 -2.99
N ILE A 105 1.64 -6.01 -3.36
CA ILE A 105 2.19 -4.83 -4.02
C ILE A 105 2.82 -5.24 -5.34
N GLN A 106 2.60 -4.44 -6.38
CA GLN A 106 3.28 -4.54 -7.67
C GLN A 106 4.22 -3.35 -7.83
N THR A 107 5.48 -3.64 -8.13
CA THR A 107 6.53 -2.64 -8.29
C THR A 107 6.82 -2.33 -9.75
N ILE A 108 7.49 -1.21 -10.01
CA ILE A 108 7.76 -0.69 -11.35
C ILE A 108 8.68 -1.61 -12.19
N ASP A 109 9.49 -2.43 -11.54
CA ASP A 109 10.34 -3.45 -12.15
C ASP A 109 9.61 -4.76 -12.45
N GLY A 110 8.28 -4.79 -12.20
CA GLY A 110 7.42 -5.95 -12.44
C GLY A 110 7.47 -7.02 -11.36
N CYS A 111 8.16 -6.77 -10.25
CA CYS A 111 8.20 -7.67 -9.12
C CYS A 111 6.95 -7.52 -8.23
N TYR A 112 6.75 -8.53 -7.38
CA TYR A 112 5.69 -8.51 -6.37
C TYR A 112 6.30 -8.53 -4.97
N GLU A 113 5.70 -7.75 -4.07
CA GLU A 113 6.00 -7.76 -2.65
C GLU A 113 4.72 -8.05 -1.85
N VAL A 114 4.89 -8.68 -0.70
CA VAL A 114 3.81 -8.96 0.25
C VAL A 114 4.19 -8.33 1.58
N HIS A 115 3.36 -7.43 2.08
CA HIS A 115 3.62 -6.73 3.34
C HIS A 115 2.57 -7.11 4.40
N GLU A 116 3.04 -7.28 5.62
CA GLU A 116 2.21 -7.45 6.82
C GLU A 116 2.56 -6.32 7.79
N VAL A 117 1.56 -5.62 8.32
CA VAL A 117 1.74 -4.45 9.20
C VAL A 117 1.52 -4.84 10.64
N LYS A 118 2.46 -4.50 11.52
CA LYS A 118 2.39 -4.84 12.95
C LYS A 118 2.65 -3.63 13.85
N PRO A 119 1.98 -3.56 15.00
CA PRO A 119 2.26 -2.52 15.99
C PRO A 119 3.69 -2.58 16.54
N SER A 120 4.24 -3.79 16.67
CA SER A 120 5.63 -4.01 17.10
C SER A 120 6.09 -5.38 16.65
N ILE A 121 7.12 -5.42 15.83
CA ILE A 121 7.77 -6.69 15.41
C ILE A 121 8.48 -7.33 16.60
N ALA A 122 9.11 -6.51 17.46
CA ALA A 122 9.83 -6.99 18.63
C ALA A 122 8.93 -7.66 19.69
N SER A 123 7.62 -7.41 19.67
CA SER A 123 6.64 -7.99 20.60
C SER A 123 5.84 -9.15 20.01
N LEU A 124 6.18 -9.64 18.83
CA LEU A 124 5.52 -10.79 18.22
C LEU A 124 5.70 -12.02 19.11
N ALA A 125 4.60 -12.76 19.29
CA ALA A 125 4.65 -14.07 19.94
C ALA A 125 5.46 -15.07 19.07
N LEU A 126 6.07 -16.07 19.70
CA LEU A 126 6.91 -17.04 18.99
C LEU A 126 6.16 -17.77 17.86
N ASP A 127 4.90 -18.10 18.07
CA ASP A 127 4.05 -18.74 17.08
C ASP A 127 3.74 -17.84 15.87
N GLU A 128 3.57 -16.52 16.10
CA GLU A 128 3.43 -15.52 15.04
C GLU A 128 4.73 -15.40 14.25
N TYR A 129 5.87 -15.33 14.96
CA TYR A 129 7.18 -15.25 14.30
C TYR A 129 7.42 -16.46 13.39
N VAL A 130 7.19 -17.68 13.92
CA VAL A 130 7.32 -18.92 13.13
C VAL A 130 6.36 -18.93 11.93
N ARG A 131 5.15 -18.40 12.10
CA ARG A 131 4.17 -18.25 11.01
C ARG A 131 4.67 -17.34 9.90
N PHE A 132 5.23 -16.18 10.24
CA PHE A 132 5.76 -15.23 9.25
C PHE A 132 7.05 -15.71 8.60
N ASP A 133 7.91 -16.42 9.32
CA ASP A 133 9.09 -17.06 8.74
C ASP A 133 8.72 -18.10 7.68
N ARG A 134 7.71 -18.93 7.95
CA ARG A 134 7.17 -19.88 6.97
C ARG A 134 6.57 -19.17 5.76
N LEU A 135 5.83 -18.08 5.98
CA LEU A 135 5.25 -17.27 4.91
C LEU A 135 6.35 -16.67 4.03
N ALA A 136 7.38 -16.07 4.65
CA ALA A 136 8.52 -15.50 3.96
C ALA A 136 9.26 -16.54 3.10
N SER A 137 9.53 -17.73 3.68
CA SER A 137 10.18 -18.83 2.98
C SER A 137 9.36 -19.33 1.77
N LEU A 138 8.05 -19.46 1.93
CA LEU A 138 7.14 -19.87 0.86
C LEU A 138 7.09 -18.83 -0.26
N LEU A 139 6.93 -17.55 0.07
CA LEU A 139 6.88 -16.45 -0.91
C LEU A 139 8.23 -16.31 -1.64
N SER A 140 9.35 -16.40 -0.92
CA SER A 140 10.70 -16.37 -1.51
C SER A 140 10.92 -17.50 -2.52
N SER A 141 10.37 -18.70 -2.28
CA SER A 141 10.48 -19.83 -3.20
C SER A 141 9.80 -19.61 -4.56
N VAL A 142 8.91 -18.59 -4.65
CA VAL A 142 8.22 -18.17 -5.88
C VAL A 142 8.66 -16.80 -6.36
N GLY A 143 9.76 -16.25 -5.82
CA GLY A 143 10.33 -14.96 -6.23
C GLY A 143 9.56 -13.75 -5.71
N ILE A 144 8.77 -13.89 -4.65
CA ILE A 144 8.01 -12.79 -4.03
C ILE A 144 8.68 -12.41 -2.72
N THR A 145 8.95 -11.10 -2.54
CA THR A 145 9.53 -10.57 -1.30
C THR A 145 8.45 -10.41 -0.23
N PHE A 146 8.71 -10.91 0.97
CA PHE A 146 7.87 -10.66 2.14
C PHE A 146 8.52 -9.63 3.09
N LYS A 147 7.72 -8.69 3.59
CA LYS A 147 8.18 -7.69 4.57
C LYS A 147 7.19 -7.57 5.73
N LEU A 148 7.72 -7.58 6.95
CA LEU A 148 7.01 -7.09 8.13
C LEU A 148 7.26 -5.58 8.25
N ILE A 149 6.21 -4.81 8.42
CA ILE A 149 6.27 -3.35 8.57
C ILE A 149 5.93 -3.01 10.01
N ASP A 150 6.90 -2.46 10.73
CA ASP A 150 6.73 -2.02 12.12
C ASP A 150 6.08 -0.63 12.18
N GLN A 151 5.31 -0.38 13.24
CA GLN A 151 4.73 0.95 13.47
C GLN A 151 5.77 2.08 13.46
N THR A 152 7.01 1.79 13.87
CA THR A 152 8.10 2.78 13.88
C THR A 152 8.53 3.23 12.49
N GLU A 153 8.24 2.44 11.46
CA GLU A 153 8.51 2.77 10.06
C GLU A 153 7.39 3.62 9.44
N LEU A 154 6.26 3.77 10.13
CA LEU A 154 5.07 4.43 9.64
C LEU A 154 4.97 5.88 10.16
N PRO A 155 4.24 6.76 9.45
CA PRO A 155 4.00 8.12 9.92
C PRO A 155 3.28 8.12 11.28
N THR A 156 3.70 9.03 12.17
CA THR A 156 2.94 9.30 13.39
C THR A 156 1.52 9.76 13.06
N GLU A 157 0.60 9.68 14.02
CA GLU A 157 -0.80 10.08 13.79
C GLU A 157 -0.92 11.51 13.24
N LYS A 158 -0.16 12.47 13.79
CA LYS A 158 -0.15 13.86 13.32
C LYS A 158 0.35 13.95 11.87
N HIS A 159 1.41 13.24 11.53
CA HIS A 159 1.97 13.24 10.18
C HIS A 159 1.03 12.51 9.20
N LEU A 160 0.40 11.41 9.61
CA LEU A 160 -0.59 10.71 8.80
C LEU A 160 -1.76 11.63 8.42
N GLN A 161 -2.30 12.40 9.38
CA GLN A 161 -3.37 13.36 9.10
C GLN A 161 -2.93 14.42 8.10
N GLN A 162 -1.70 14.91 8.22
CA GLN A 162 -1.13 15.88 7.28
C GLN A 162 -0.95 15.28 5.88
N LEU A 163 -0.43 14.06 5.77
CA LEU A 163 -0.28 13.35 4.49
C LEU A 163 -1.64 13.09 3.83
N LEU A 164 -2.65 12.66 4.59
CA LEU A 164 -4.00 12.46 4.09
C LEU A 164 -4.64 13.77 3.60
N TYR A 165 -4.41 14.88 4.30
CA TYR A 165 -4.86 16.19 3.88
C TYR A 165 -4.24 16.61 2.54
N TRP A 166 -2.91 16.52 2.40
CA TRP A 166 -2.22 16.83 1.16
C TRP A 166 -2.63 15.88 0.02
N TYR A 167 -2.70 14.59 0.29
CA TYR A 167 -3.13 13.61 -0.69
C TYR A 167 -4.52 13.92 -1.25
N GLN A 168 -5.49 14.15 -0.36
CA GLN A 168 -6.86 14.44 -0.75
C GLN A 168 -7.00 15.71 -1.58
N ARG A 169 -6.28 16.75 -1.23
CA ARG A 169 -6.33 18.04 -1.94
C ARG A 169 -5.51 18.03 -3.21
N GLY A 170 -4.28 17.56 -3.14
CA GLY A 170 -3.35 17.53 -4.28
C GLY A 170 -3.86 16.67 -5.43
N ASN A 171 -4.59 15.60 -5.13
CA ASN A 171 -5.16 14.70 -6.13
C ASN A 171 -6.55 15.08 -6.64
N ARG A 172 -7.06 16.27 -6.32
CA ARG A 172 -8.32 16.80 -6.92
C ARG A 172 -8.20 17.09 -8.40
N PHE A 173 -7.00 17.33 -8.87
CA PHE A 173 -6.68 17.62 -10.26
C PHE A 173 -5.66 16.63 -10.80
N ASP A 174 -5.70 16.40 -12.10
CA ASP A 174 -4.67 15.64 -12.79
C ASP A 174 -3.63 16.64 -13.29
N TRP A 175 -2.50 16.70 -12.59
CA TRP A 175 -1.38 17.57 -12.94
C TRP A 175 -0.55 16.93 -14.05
N SER A 176 -0.33 17.66 -15.13
CA SER A 176 0.57 17.21 -16.19
C SER A 176 2.04 17.23 -15.72
N LYS A 177 2.86 16.43 -16.33
CA LYS A 177 4.31 16.42 -16.06
C LYS A 177 4.92 17.81 -16.25
N PHE A 178 4.48 18.54 -17.30
CA PHE A 178 4.93 19.91 -17.56
C PHE A 178 4.58 20.87 -16.43
N GLU A 179 3.35 20.84 -15.90
CA GLU A 179 2.94 21.69 -14.77
C GLU A 179 3.78 21.42 -13.52
N ILE A 180 4.02 20.14 -13.22
CA ILE A 180 4.84 19.73 -12.08
C ILE A 180 6.28 20.21 -12.24
N GLU A 181 6.91 19.98 -13.40
CA GLU A 181 8.29 20.39 -13.69
C GLU A 181 8.43 21.92 -13.65
N TYR A 182 7.51 22.66 -14.27
CA TYR A 182 7.51 24.11 -14.26
C TYR A 182 7.37 24.69 -12.83
N ALA A 183 6.47 24.13 -12.04
CA ALA A 183 6.30 24.52 -10.63
C ALA A 183 7.56 24.24 -9.82
N LEU A 184 8.17 23.05 -9.97
CA LEU A 184 9.40 22.69 -9.26
C LEU A 184 10.58 23.61 -9.63
N ASP A 185 10.74 23.97 -10.90
CA ASP A 185 11.82 24.86 -11.34
C ASP A 185 11.62 26.29 -10.82
N HIS A 186 10.37 26.77 -10.77
CA HIS A 186 10.05 28.04 -10.14
C HIS A 186 10.41 28.03 -8.64
N LEU A 187 9.97 27.00 -7.90
CA LEU A 187 10.25 26.84 -6.47
C LEU A 187 11.75 26.71 -6.17
N LYS A 188 12.53 26.04 -7.02
CA LYS A 188 14.00 25.97 -6.90
C LYS A 188 14.65 27.36 -7.01
N THR A 189 14.10 28.22 -7.85
CA THR A 189 14.60 29.59 -8.06
C THR A 189 14.30 30.48 -6.85
N TYR A 190 13.07 30.45 -6.35
CA TYR A 190 12.60 31.36 -5.28
C TYR A 190 12.85 30.81 -3.86
N ARG A 191 13.12 29.50 -3.71
CA ARG A 191 13.48 28.81 -2.45
C ARG A 191 12.58 29.18 -1.27
N PRO A 192 11.27 28.96 -1.35
CA PRO A 192 10.36 29.29 -0.26
C PRO A 192 10.71 28.49 1.01
N GLU A 193 10.68 29.17 2.16
CA GLU A 193 11.06 28.60 3.46
C GLU A 193 9.88 28.00 4.23
N SER A 194 8.67 28.17 3.73
CA SER A 194 7.46 27.68 4.40
C SER A 194 6.39 27.24 3.42
N PRO A 195 5.46 26.35 3.83
CA PRO A 195 4.33 25.95 2.99
C PRO A 195 3.50 27.14 2.49
N LEU A 196 3.31 28.16 3.33
CA LEU A 196 2.57 29.36 2.94
C LEU A 196 3.27 30.13 1.80
N GLN A 197 4.60 30.18 1.83
CA GLN A 197 5.37 30.80 0.73
C GLN A 197 5.28 29.96 -0.53
N VAL A 198 5.34 28.62 -0.44
CA VAL A 198 5.14 27.73 -1.60
C VAL A 198 3.80 28.03 -2.27
N TYR A 199 2.70 28.10 -1.51
CA TYR A 199 1.39 28.45 -2.08
C TYR A 199 1.36 29.82 -2.75
N LYS A 200 1.97 30.84 -2.14
CA LYS A 200 2.05 32.21 -2.72
C LYS A 200 2.85 32.21 -4.02
N GLU A 201 4.00 31.55 -4.05
CA GLU A 201 4.83 31.45 -5.25
C GLU A 201 4.11 30.73 -6.38
N LEU A 202 3.45 29.60 -6.11
CA LEU A 202 2.68 28.89 -7.12
C LEU A 202 1.49 29.71 -7.63
N GLN A 203 0.80 30.44 -6.75
CA GLN A 203 -0.28 31.36 -7.15
C GLN A 203 0.22 32.51 -8.02
N SER A 204 1.42 33.03 -7.76
CA SER A 204 2.00 34.13 -8.55
C SER A 204 2.23 33.77 -10.02
N ILE A 205 2.41 32.48 -10.31
CA ILE A 205 2.57 31.95 -11.67
C ILE A 205 1.30 31.26 -12.19
N GLY A 206 0.15 31.47 -11.53
CA GLY A 206 -1.17 31.06 -12.00
C GLY A 206 -1.64 29.67 -11.56
N PHE A 207 -0.88 28.96 -10.72
CA PHE A 207 -1.31 27.67 -10.19
C PHE A 207 -2.20 27.78 -8.96
N LYS A 208 -3.06 26.76 -8.79
CA LYS A 208 -3.89 26.62 -7.59
C LYS A 208 -3.06 26.06 -6.42
N GLN A 209 -3.53 26.30 -5.19
CA GLN A 209 -2.88 25.79 -3.97
C GLN A 209 -2.76 24.26 -3.95
N GLU A 210 -3.69 23.57 -4.58
CA GLU A 210 -3.72 22.13 -4.68
C GLU A 210 -2.49 21.53 -5.38
N LEU A 211 -1.82 22.28 -6.26
CA LEU A 211 -0.52 21.86 -6.78
C LEU A 211 0.54 21.85 -5.69
N GLY A 212 0.53 22.82 -4.78
CA GLY A 212 1.39 22.82 -3.60
C GLY A 212 1.13 21.62 -2.70
N ASP A 213 -0.14 21.29 -2.45
CA ASP A 213 -0.54 20.09 -1.70
C ASP A 213 -0.03 18.81 -2.39
N TYR A 214 -0.11 18.73 -3.71
CA TYR A 214 0.43 17.62 -4.51
C TYR A 214 1.95 17.49 -4.38
N LEU A 215 2.68 18.60 -4.39
CA LEU A 215 4.14 18.62 -4.26
C LEU A 215 4.63 18.31 -2.84
N PHE A 216 3.83 18.59 -1.82
CA PHE A 216 4.12 18.21 -0.43
C PHE A 216 3.87 16.75 -0.14
N PHE A 217 2.92 16.14 -0.87
CA PHE A 217 2.64 14.70 -0.77
C PHE A 217 3.71 13.87 -1.46
#